data_4549ae2bca4dde7c3a2f48b6b09443a5
#
_entry.id   4549ae2bca4dde7c3a2f48b6b09443a5
#
_cell.length_a   1.000
_cell.length_b   1.000
_cell.length_c   1.000
_cell.angle_alpha   90.00
_cell.angle_beta   90.00
_cell.angle_gamma   90.00
#
_symmetry.space_group_name_H-M   'P 1'
#
loop_
_entity.id
_entity.type
_entity.pdbx_description
1 polymer ?
#
loop_
_entity_poly.entity_id
_entity_poly.type
_entity_poly.pdbx_seq_one_letter_code
_entity_poly.pdbx_strand_id
1 'polypeptide(L)'
;YAALSRDLDLPHLYFDLGRDLSICGAGFALVWAERSGVRVCRCDPCDCFAIRSGDAGAPLLAAVRLLAGGKGETRGVLYTAERLIPFVWDGTGVTLGTAEENLLHTIPLLSFYNNCQGMGDFEMVTGLVDAYNVLLSGALDDMQSVANAFLALYGMQGTTQKDIDNANRTRILSLSEGGRAEFAVKNLNHEALGQLETNLRRSILQLSMTPDLCDEHFAGNSSGVALQYKLWGIEQVRAAKERTFTDGLRGLLAVLTAGEQLMGRNIDLTGGMATFYKNLPQDNSALAETLLSLSPVLSAQTILENLPWVTDVQEELRRKAAESDQTNR
;
A
#
# COMPACT_ATOMS: atom_id res chain seq x y z
N TYR A 1 -25.68 10.45 -1.41
CA TYR A 1 -24.26 10.05 -1.39
C TYR A 1 -23.69 9.89 -2.80
N ALA A 2 -24.31 9.10 -3.69
CA ALA A 2 -23.77 8.78 -5.02
C ALA A 2 -23.42 10.01 -5.88
N ALA A 3 -24.25 11.05 -5.87
CA ALA A 3 -23.98 12.31 -6.55
C ALA A 3 -22.77 13.04 -5.93
N LEU A 4 -22.76 13.21 -4.61
CA LEU A 4 -21.65 13.85 -3.89
C LEU A 4 -20.33 13.09 -4.06
N SER A 5 -20.39 11.75 -4.01
CA SER A 5 -19.22 10.88 -4.21
C SER A 5 -18.60 11.07 -5.59
N ARG A 6 -19.42 11.27 -6.62
CA ARG A 6 -18.97 11.53 -7.99
C ARG A 6 -18.41 12.92 -8.13
N ASP A 7 -19.10 13.93 -7.57
CA ASP A 7 -18.69 15.33 -7.65
C ASP A 7 -17.36 15.61 -6.93
N LEU A 8 -17.08 14.87 -5.86
CA LEU A 8 -15.85 14.95 -5.07
C LEU A 8 -14.78 13.91 -5.46
N ASP A 9 -15.07 13.05 -6.42
CA ASP A 9 -14.20 11.92 -6.83
C ASP A 9 -13.70 11.08 -5.63
N LEU A 10 -14.60 10.75 -4.72
CA LEU A 10 -14.27 10.01 -3.51
C LEU A 10 -13.62 8.64 -3.77
N PRO A 11 -13.98 7.87 -4.82
CA PRO A 11 -13.30 6.61 -5.13
C PRO A 11 -11.79 6.78 -5.37
N HIS A 12 -11.39 7.84 -6.09
CA HIS A 12 -9.98 8.15 -6.31
C HIS A 12 -9.27 8.56 -5.01
N LEU A 13 -9.92 9.41 -4.23
CA LEU A 13 -9.43 9.79 -2.90
C LEU A 13 -9.19 8.56 -2.00
N TYR A 14 -10.14 7.61 -1.98
CA TYR A 14 -10.01 6.40 -1.16
C TYR A 14 -8.87 5.49 -1.63
N PHE A 15 -8.67 5.38 -2.94
CA PHE A 15 -7.55 4.65 -3.51
C PHE A 15 -6.21 5.27 -3.09
N ASP A 16 -6.07 6.59 -3.22
CA ASP A 16 -4.85 7.30 -2.85
C ASP A 16 -4.57 7.21 -1.35
N LEU A 17 -5.58 7.38 -0.50
CA LEU A 17 -5.45 7.18 0.94
C LEU A 17 -5.02 5.74 1.27
N GLY A 18 -5.64 4.74 0.64
CA GLY A 18 -5.27 3.34 0.82
C GLY A 18 -3.81 3.05 0.46
N ARG A 19 -3.30 3.67 -0.60
CA ARG A 19 -1.89 3.61 -0.99
C ARG A 19 -0.98 4.26 0.07
N ASP A 20 -1.34 5.45 0.55
CA ASP A 20 -0.58 6.15 1.59
C ASP A 20 -0.52 5.35 2.89
N LEU A 21 -1.63 4.71 3.27
CA LEU A 21 -1.66 3.80 4.43
C LEU A 21 -0.67 2.64 4.28
N SER A 22 -0.61 2.04 3.09
CA SER A 22 0.32 0.93 2.82
C SER A 22 1.78 1.36 2.89
N ILE A 23 2.09 2.59 2.45
CA ILE A 23 3.46 3.12 2.38
C ILE A 23 3.88 3.75 3.70
N CYS A 24 3.09 4.69 4.21
CA CYS A 24 3.47 5.56 5.34
C CYS A 24 2.80 5.16 6.66
N GLY A 25 1.88 4.19 6.65
CA GLY A 25 1.10 3.80 7.83
C GLY A 25 -0.03 4.77 8.19
N ALA A 26 -0.03 5.96 7.62
CA ALA A 26 -1.04 7.00 7.81
C ALA A 26 -1.36 7.69 6.47
N GLY A 27 -2.57 8.22 6.36
CA GLY A 27 -3.02 9.05 5.25
C GLY A 27 -3.85 10.21 5.75
N PHE A 28 -3.90 11.30 4.99
CA PHE A 28 -4.59 12.51 5.40
C PHE A 28 -5.48 13.06 4.29
N ALA A 29 -6.68 13.51 4.67
CA ALA A 29 -7.61 14.19 3.78
C ALA A 29 -8.02 15.53 4.39
N LEU A 30 -7.99 16.59 3.60
CA LEU A 30 -8.44 17.92 3.99
C LEU A 30 -9.76 18.23 3.33
N VAL A 31 -10.74 18.64 4.12
CA VAL A 31 -12.06 19.10 3.66
C VAL A 31 -12.16 20.61 3.87
N TRP A 32 -12.69 21.32 2.89
CA TRP A 32 -12.98 22.76 3.03
C TRP A 32 -14.24 23.12 2.26
N ALA A 33 -14.83 24.26 2.60
CA ALA A 33 -15.98 24.80 1.92
C ALA A 33 -15.58 25.99 1.02
N GLU A 34 -16.05 25.97 -0.22
CA GLU A 34 -15.96 27.07 -1.18
C GLU A 34 -17.36 27.56 -1.54
N ARG A 35 -17.45 28.70 -2.24
CA ARG A 35 -18.74 29.21 -2.73
C ARG A 35 -19.49 28.23 -3.63
N SER A 36 -18.77 27.34 -4.31
CA SER A 36 -19.30 26.33 -5.22
C SER A 36 -19.79 25.06 -4.51
N GLY A 37 -19.37 24.81 -3.28
CA GLY A 37 -19.70 23.62 -2.50
C GLY A 37 -18.54 23.14 -1.64
N VAL A 38 -18.69 21.97 -1.05
CA VAL A 38 -17.66 21.30 -0.27
C VAL A 38 -16.61 20.71 -1.20
N ARG A 39 -15.36 20.74 -0.79
CA ARG A 39 -14.22 20.14 -1.48
C ARG A 39 -13.45 19.24 -0.53
N VAL A 40 -12.78 18.26 -1.09
CA VAL A 40 -11.88 17.37 -0.36
C VAL A 40 -10.65 17.05 -1.21
N CYS A 41 -9.49 16.97 -0.59
CA CYS A 41 -8.28 16.50 -1.26
C CYS A 41 -7.43 15.63 -0.34
N ARG A 42 -6.63 14.77 -0.96
CA ARG A 42 -5.53 14.07 -0.30
C ARG A 42 -4.45 15.08 0.10
N CYS A 43 -3.88 14.91 1.30
CA CYS A 43 -2.67 15.61 1.73
C CYS A 43 -1.53 14.60 1.87
N ASP A 44 -0.29 15.04 1.56
CA ASP A 44 0.88 14.18 1.70
C ASP A 44 1.08 13.79 3.17
N PRO A 45 1.21 12.50 3.50
CA PRO A 45 1.43 12.06 4.87
C PRO A 45 2.71 12.60 5.50
N CYS A 46 3.74 12.90 4.70
CA CYS A 46 4.99 13.46 5.20
C CYS A 46 4.84 14.91 5.69
N ASP A 47 3.79 15.59 5.22
CA ASP A 47 3.53 17.00 5.55
C ASP A 47 2.41 17.15 6.60
N CYS A 48 1.83 16.05 7.08
CA CYS A 48 0.67 16.11 7.96
C CYS A 48 0.87 15.27 9.23
N PHE A 49 0.32 15.75 10.35
CA PHE A 49 0.21 14.96 11.57
C PHE A 49 -0.99 15.36 12.43
N ALA A 50 -1.48 14.41 13.21
CA ALA A 50 -2.60 14.57 14.10
C ALA A 50 -2.11 14.72 15.55
N ILE A 51 -2.69 15.65 16.30
CA ILE A 51 -2.43 15.86 17.73
C ILE A 51 -3.62 15.29 18.50
N ARG A 52 -3.36 14.28 19.34
CA ARG A 52 -4.36 13.59 20.14
C ARG A 52 -4.16 13.86 21.61
N SER A 53 -5.24 13.79 22.39
CA SER A 53 -5.15 13.82 23.86
C SER A 53 -4.43 12.58 24.39
N GLY A 54 -3.77 12.74 25.54
CA GLY A 54 -3.27 11.60 26.32
C GLY A 54 -4.34 10.88 27.15
N ASP A 55 -5.59 11.35 27.11
CA ASP A 55 -6.70 10.77 27.86
C ASP A 55 -7.20 9.46 27.24
N ALA A 56 -8.04 8.73 27.99
CA ALA A 56 -8.70 7.55 27.52
C ALA A 56 -9.53 7.84 26.25
N GLY A 57 -9.33 7.03 25.19
CA GLY A 57 -9.95 7.26 23.89
C GLY A 57 -9.18 8.17 22.94
N ALA A 58 -8.10 8.83 23.42
CA ALA A 58 -7.20 9.66 22.63
C ALA A 58 -7.92 10.55 21.59
N PRO A 59 -8.88 11.41 22.00
CA PRO A 59 -9.62 12.25 21.07
C PRO A 59 -8.68 13.15 20.26
N LEU A 60 -9.04 13.42 19.02
CA LEU A 60 -8.31 14.34 18.16
C LEU A 60 -8.51 15.77 18.68
N LEU A 61 -7.41 16.43 19.05
CA LEU A 61 -7.42 17.82 19.55
C LEU A 61 -7.17 18.82 18.44
N ALA A 62 -6.24 18.49 17.54
CA ALA A 62 -5.87 19.33 16.42
C ALA A 62 -5.19 18.47 15.32
N ALA A 63 -5.03 19.05 14.16
CA ALA A 63 -4.22 18.48 13.10
C ALA A 63 -3.35 19.56 12.47
N VAL A 64 -2.19 19.19 11.96
CA VAL A 64 -1.22 20.14 11.39
C VAL A 64 -0.92 19.70 9.97
N ARG A 65 -0.89 20.69 9.06
CA ARG A 65 -0.38 20.52 7.71
C ARG A 65 0.77 21.49 7.50
N LEU A 66 1.92 20.95 7.11
CA LEU A 66 3.08 21.71 6.71
C LEU A 66 2.93 22.13 5.23
N LEU A 67 3.46 23.28 4.91
CA LEU A 67 3.44 23.84 3.56
C LEU A 67 4.89 24.16 3.17
N ALA A 68 5.22 24.04 1.90
CA ALA A 68 6.52 24.40 1.41
C ALA A 68 6.84 25.86 1.77
N GLY A 69 7.91 26.05 2.52
CA GLY A 69 8.40 27.36 2.95
C GLY A 69 9.54 27.89 2.08
N GLY A 70 10.03 29.09 2.38
CA GLY A 70 11.28 29.62 1.84
C GLY A 70 12.51 28.92 2.44
N LYS A 71 13.71 29.33 2.02
CA LYS A 71 14.96 28.78 2.56
C LYS A 71 15.04 28.97 4.09
N GLY A 72 15.04 27.84 4.83
CA GLY A 72 15.20 27.81 6.29
C GLY A 72 13.92 28.03 7.10
N GLU A 73 12.75 28.21 6.46
CA GLU A 73 11.47 28.36 7.15
C GLU A 73 10.51 27.24 6.73
N THR A 74 9.79 26.69 7.68
CA THR A 74 8.66 25.81 7.45
C THR A 74 7.37 26.53 7.81
N ARG A 75 6.44 26.61 6.87
CA ARG A 75 5.12 27.17 7.09
C ARG A 75 4.14 26.06 7.32
N GLY A 76 3.05 26.35 8.03
CA GLY A 76 2.01 25.37 8.24
C GLY A 76 0.71 25.99 8.71
N VAL A 77 -0.30 25.14 8.83
CA VAL A 77 -1.60 25.51 9.41
C VAL A 77 -1.96 24.49 10.48
N LEU A 78 -2.29 24.98 11.66
CA LEU A 78 -2.87 24.20 12.75
C LEU A 78 -4.39 24.28 12.61
N TYR A 79 -5.02 23.15 12.48
CA TYR A 79 -6.47 22.98 12.37
C TYR A 79 -7.04 22.52 13.71
N THR A 80 -7.92 23.33 14.30
CA THR A 80 -8.72 22.94 15.47
C THR A 80 -10.21 22.93 15.09
N ALA A 81 -11.08 22.49 15.97
CA ALA A 81 -12.52 22.57 15.74
C ALA A 81 -13.02 24.01 15.63
N GLU A 82 -12.38 24.96 16.28
CA GLU A 82 -12.81 26.35 16.34
C GLU A 82 -12.04 27.28 15.41
N ARG A 83 -10.75 26.99 15.18
CA ARG A 83 -9.83 27.93 14.49
C ARG A 83 -8.88 27.25 13.53
N LEU A 84 -8.50 27.99 12.50
CA LEU A 84 -7.42 27.71 11.58
C LEU A 84 -6.30 28.70 11.88
N ILE A 85 -5.14 28.21 12.31
CA ILE A 85 -4.04 29.05 12.81
C ILE A 85 -2.81 28.83 11.92
N PRO A 86 -2.52 29.75 10.96
CA PRO A 86 -1.28 29.69 10.21
C PRO A 86 -0.09 29.91 11.15
N PHE A 87 1.02 29.27 10.87
CA PHE A 87 2.26 29.44 11.62
C PHE A 87 3.48 29.37 10.72
N VAL A 88 4.57 29.95 11.22
CA VAL A 88 5.92 29.85 10.61
C VAL A 88 6.88 29.34 11.69
N TRP A 89 7.64 28.30 11.33
CA TRP A 89 8.75 27.78 12.13
C TRP A 89 10.07 28.12 11.46
N ASP A 90 10.96 28.82 12.14
CA ASP A 90 12.25 29.31 11.64
C ASP A 90 13.43 28.42 12.06
N GLY A 91 13.16 27.23 12.63
CA GLY A 91 14.17 26.32 13.17
C GLY A 91 14.46 26.53 14.66
N THR A 92 14.06 27.66 15.25
CA THR A 92 14.29 28.00 16.68
C THR A 92 12.98 28.21 17.43
N GLY A 93 11.97 28.75 16.77
CA GLY A 93 10.68 29.05 17.39
C GLY A 93 9.52 29.01 16.40
N VAL A 94 8.30 28.98 16.94
CA VAL A 94 7.06 29.03 16.18
C VAL A 94 6.43 30.40 16.36
N THR A 95 6.18 31.09 15.26
CA THR A 95 5.43 32.34 15.20
C THR A 95 4.05 32.06 14.65
N LEU A 96 3.01 32.33 15.46
CA LEU A 96 1.62 32.17 15.05
C LEU A 96 1.15 33.39 14.24
N GLY A 97 0.44 33.12 13.15
CA GLY A 97 -0.23 34.16 12.34
C GLY A 97 -1.64 34.48 12.89
N THR A 98 -2.39 35.26 12.13
CA THR A 98 -3.77 35.60 12.48
C THR A 98 -4.66 34.37 12.39
N ALA A 99 -5.29 34.02 13.50
CA ALA A 99 -6.23 32.90 13.53
C ALA A 99 -7.53 33.26 12.80
N GLU A 100 -8.00 32.35 11.95
CA GLU A 100 -9.29 32.43 11.26
C GLU A 100 -10.30 31.51 11.94
N GLU A 101 -11.58 31.85 11.87
CA GLU A 101 -12.64 31.00 12.39
C GLU A 101 -12.83 29.77 11.50
N ASN A 102 -12.95 28.61 12.10
CA ASN A 102 -13.27 27.38 11.40
C ASN A 102 -14.80 27.21 11.30
N LEU A 103 -15.36 27.58 10.18
CA LEU A 103 -16.82 27.53 9.94
C LEU A 103 -17.40 26.11 9.94
N LEU A 104 -16.56 25.08 9.82
CA LEU A 104 -17.01 23.68 9.88
C LEU A 104 -17.25 23.20 11.32
N HIS A 105 -16.76 23.93 12.34
CA HIS A 105 -16.83 23.57 13.77
C HIS A 105 -16.35 22.14 14.09
N THR A 106 -15.51 21.60 13.24
CA THR A 106 -14.87 20.29 13.38
C THR A 106 -13.48 20.34 12.73
N ILE A 107 -12.57 19.44 13.10
CA ILE A 107 -11.21 19.44 12.54
C ILE A 107 -11.28 18.99 11.08
N PRO A 108 -10.95 19.86 10.11
CA PRO A 108 -11.13 19.56 8.69
C PRO A 108 -10.02 18.69 8.09
N LEU A 109 -8.87 18.57 8.76
CA LEU A 109 -7.78 17.69 8.38
C LEU A 109 -7.92 16.36 9.11
N LEU A 110 -8.31 15.34 8.38
CA LEU A 110 -8.65 14.01 8.88
C LEU A 110 -7.47 13.06 8.72
N SER A 111 -7.24 12.24 9.73
CA SER A 111 -6.22 11.19 9.72
C SER A 111 -6.85 9.82 9.55
N PHE A 112 -6.26 9.03 8.66
CA PHE A 112 -6.53 7.62 8.44
C PHE A 112 -5.31 6.83 8.88
N TYR A 113 -5.49 5.61 9.39
CA TYR A 113 -4.39 4.77 9.84
C TYR A 113 -4.48 3.38 9.22
N ASN A 114 -3.33 2.81 8.90
CA ASN A 114 -3.21 1.46 8.34
C ASN A 114 -3.57 0.38 9.38
N ASN A 115 -3.14 0.62 10.59
CA ASN A 115 -3.32 -0.26 11.76
C ASN A 115 -3.28 0.58 13.04
N CYS A 116 -3.45 -0.03 14.20
CA CYS A 116 -3.43 0.66 15.49
C CYS A 116 -2.06 1.26 15.86
N GLN A 117 -0.97 0.80 15.23
CA GLN A 117 0.37 1.35 15.42
C GLN A 117 0.71 2.48 14.43
N GLY A 118 -0.07 2.66 13.37
CA GLY A 118 0.24 3.63 12.30
C GLY A 118 1.45 3.25 11.46
N MET A 119 1.73 1.94 11.32
CA MET A 119 2.87 1.42 10.54
C MET A 119 2.45 1.03 9.13
N GLY A 120 3.35 1.23 8.16
CA GLY A 120 3.19 0.78 6.78
C GLY A 120 3.22 -0.76 6.66
N ASP A 121 2.75 -1.29 5.53
CA ASP A 121 2.62 -2.73 5.33
C ASP A 121 3.99 -3.45 5.30
N PHE A 122 5.04 -2.79 4.84
CA PHE A 122 6.39 -3.35 4.71
C PHE A 122 7.40 -2.79 5.72
N GLU A 123 6.98 -1.90 6.60
CA GLU A 123 7.87 -1.24 7.55
C GLU A 123 8.60 -2.23 8.47
N MET A 124 7.90 -3.29 8.88
CA MET A 124 8.48 -4.35 9.72
C MET A 124 9.58 -5.16 9.03
N VAL A 125 9.61 -5.18 7.69
CA VAL A 125 10.56 -5.98 6.90
C VAL A 125 11.60 -5.14 6.17
N THR A 126 11.61 -3.81 6.34
CA THR A 126 12.52 -2.89 5.65
C THR A 126 13.99 -3.31 5.80
N GLY A 127 14.43 -3.67 7.02
CA GLY A 127 15.81 -4.13 7.24
C GLY A 127 16.14 -5.44 6.52
N LEU A 128 15.17 -6.33 6.32
CA LEU A 128 15.37 -7.56 5.54
C LEU A 128 15.42 -7.26 4.04
N VAL A 129 14.62 -6.30 3.57
CA VAL A 129 14.65 -5.83 2.18
C VAL A 129 16.00 -5.19 1.87
N ASP A 130 16.53 -4.36 2.76
CA ASP A 130 17.85 -3.76 2.62
C ASP A 130 18.94 -4.84 2.58
N ALA A 131 18.90 -5.82 3.47
CA ALA A 131 19.83 -6.96 3.47
C ALA A 131 19.76 -7.77 2.16
N TYR A 132 18.55 -7.99 1.63
CA TYR A 132 18.34 -8.67 0.35
C TYR A 132 18.93 -7.87 -0.82
N ASN A 133 18.73 -6.56 -0.86
CA ASN A 133 19.29 -5.69 -1.88
C ASN A 133 20.84 -5.67 -1.83
N VAL A 134 21.42 -5.58 -0.64
CA VAL A 134 22.88 -5.64 -0.45
C VAL A 134 23.43 -6.99 -0.91
N LEU A 135 22.76 -8.10 -0.56
CA LEU A 135 23.16 -9.44 -0.99
C LEU A 135 23.19 -9.56 -2.52
N LEU A 136 22.12 -9.15 -3.20
CA LEU A 136 22.04 -9.23 -4.66
C LEU A 136 23.05 -8.31 -5.35
N SER A 137 23.22 -7.09 -4.86
CA SER A 137 24.21 -6.15 -5.40
C SER A 137 25.63 -6.69 -5.24
N GLY A 138 25.96 -7.23 -4.06
CA GLY A 138 27.27 -7.83 -3.81
C GLY A 138 27.52 -9.09 -4.65
N ALA A 139 26.50 -9.92 -4.84
CA ALA A 139 26.59 -11.10 -5.71
C ALA A 139 26.85 -10.71 -7.18
N LEU A 140 26.23 -9.62 -7.66
CA LEU A 140 26.44 -9.08 -9.00
C LEU A 140 27.86 -8.54 -9.15
N ASP A 141 28.35 -7.76 -8.19
CA ASP A 141 29.71 -7.21 -8.18
C ASP A 141 30.77 -8.34 -8.15
N ASP A 142 30.53 -9.37 -7.34
CA ASP A 142 31.39 -10.55 -7.28
C ASP A 142 31.42 -11.30 -8.63
N MET A 143 30.29 -11.47 -9.31
CA MET A 143 30.21 -12.07 -10.65
C MET A 143 30.99 -11.24 -11.68
N GLN A 144 30.87 -9.92 -11.65
CA GLN A 144 31.63 -9.01 -12.52
C GLN A 144 33.14 -9.11 -12.24
N SER A 145 33.53 -9.22 -10.97
CA SER A 145 34.93 -9.39 -10.56
C SER A 145 35.52 -10.71 -11.07
N VAL A 146 34.73 -11.80 -11.09
CA VAL A 146 35.17 -13.07 -11.68
C VAL A 146 35.36 -12.95 -13.18
N ALA A 147 34.47 -12.23 -13.88
CA ALA A 147 34.57 -11.99 -15.32
C ALA A 147 35.82 -11.15 -15.68
N ASN A 148 36.27 -10.28 -14.78
CA ASN A 148 37.45 -9.42 -14.94
C ASN A 148 38.66 -9.93 -14.12
N ALA A 149 38.74 -11.22 -13.84
CA ALA A 149 39.79 -11.79 -12.98
C ALA A 149 41.19 -11.55 -13.54
N PHE A 150 42.14 -11.23 -12.65
CA PHE A 150 43.55 -11.09 -13.01
C PHE A 150 44.17 -12.47 -13.30
N LEU A 151 44.88 -12.57 -14.43
CA LEU A 151 45.72 -13.69 -14.73
C LEU A 151 47.03 -13.56 -13.98
N ALA A 152 47.28 -14.40 -12.97
CA ALA A 152 48.51 -14.46 -12.24
C ALA A 152 49.45 -15.43 -12.93
N LEU A 153 50.69 -14.96 -13.27
CA LEU A 153 51.73 -15.75 -13.88
C LEU A 153 52.87 -15.94 -12.87
N TYR A 154 53.13 -17.20 -12.51
CA TYR A 154 54.19 -17.55 -11.59
C TYR A 154 55.38 -18.17 -12.33
N GLY A 155 56.64 -17.83 -11.93
CA GLY A 155 57.84 -18.38 -12.51
C GLY A 155 58.15 -17.89 -13.94
N MET A 156 57.45 -16.85 -14.43
CA MET A 156 57.61 -16.33 -15.79
C MET A 156 58.39 -14.98 -15.78
N GLN A 157 59.67 -15.05 -15.45
CA GLN A 157 60.53 -13.87 -15.53
C GLN A 157 60.81 -13.51 -16.99
N GLY A 158 60.57 -12.25 -17.37
CA GLY A 158 60.86 -11.74 -18.71
C GLY A 158 59.59 -11.66 -19.63
N THR A 159 58.40 -11.89 -19.11
CA THR A 159 57.15 -11.71 -19.88
C THR A 159 56.99 -10.21 -20.25
N THR A 160 56.87 -9.93 -21.55
CA THR A 160 56.73 -8.60 -22.09
C THR A 160 55.26 -8.31 -22.45
N GLN A 161 54.91 -7.02 -22.62
CA GLN A 161 53.56 -6.63 -23.08
C GLN A 161 53.21 -7.29 -24.42
N LYS A 162 54.21 -7.51 -25.33
CA LYS A 162 53.97 -8.19 -26.62
C LYS A 162 53.53 -9.65 -26.42
N ASP A 163 54.02 -10.32 -25.40
CA ASP A 163 53.61 -11.70 -25.09
C ASP A 163 52.20 -11.78 -24.59
N ILE A 164 51.79 -10.80 -23.77
CA ILE A 164 50.43 -10.61 -23.30
C ILE A 164 49.48 -10.31 -24.49
N ASP A 165 49.85 -9.39 -25.38
CA ASP A 165 49.07 -9.03 -26.56
C ASP A 165 48.91 -10.21 -27.52
N ASN A 166 49.95 -11.02 -27.71
CA ASN A 166 49.92 -12.25 -28.49
C ASN A 166 48.99 -13.30 -27.85
N ALA A 167 49.10 -13.51 -26.55
CA ALA A 167 48.25 -14.46 -25.80
C ALA A 167 46.75 -14.04 -25.94
N ASN A 168 46.46 -12.76 -25.81
CA ASN A 168 45.10 -12.23 -25.99
C ASN A 168 44.58 -12.44 -27.42
N ARG A 169 45.44 -12.28 -28.45
CA ARG A 169 45.07 -12.44 -29.86
C ARG A 169 44.90 -13.88 -30.26
N THR A 170 45.82 -14.74 -29.83
CA THR A 170 45.83 -16.18 -30.22
C THR A 170 45.03 -17.05 -29.25
N ARG A 171 44.70 -16.50 -28.07
CA ARG A 171 44.12 -17.25 -26.92
C ARG A 171 44.95 -18.45 -26.48
N ILE A 172 46.26 -18.41 -26.74
CA ILE A 172 47.24 -19.41 -26.35
C ILE A 172 48.24 -18.72 -25.42
N LEU A 173 48.40 -19.25 -24.21
CA LEU A 173 49.43 -18.85 -23.26
C LEU A 173 50.50 -19.91 -23.25
N SER A 174 51.72 -19.57 -23.71
CA SER A 174 52.89 -20.43 -23.61
C SER A 174 53.57 -20.24 -22.26
N LEU A 175 53.68 -21.32 -21.48
CA LEU A 175 54.35 -21.33 -20.19
C LEU A 175 55.78 -21.88 -20.34
N SER A 176 56.77 -21.28 -19.65
CA SER A 176 58.08 -21.83 -19.49
C SER A 176 58.07 -23.07 -18.59
N GLU A 177 59.16 -23.88 -18.64
CA GLU A 177 59.27 -25.06 -17.81
C GLU A 177 59.19 -24.70 -16.31
N GLY A 178 58.21 -25.24 -15.60
CA GLY A 178 57.91 -24.89 -14.22
C GLY A 178 57.02 -23.62 -14.02
N GLY A 179 56.63 -22.95 -15.11
CA GLY A 179 55.68 -21.81 -15.05
C GLY A 179 54.25 -22.27 -14.79
N ARG A 180 53.54 -21.49 -13.99
CA ARG A 180 52.13 -21.70 -13.67
C ARG A 180 51.33 -20.42 -13.95
N ALA A 181 50.17 -20.59 -14.56
CA ALA A 181 49.22 -19.52 -14.76
C ALA A 181 47.90 -19.91 -14.08
N GLU A 182 47.33 -18.99 -13.33
CA GLU A 182 46.00 -19.18 -12.75
C GLU A 182 45.24 -17.83 -12.68
N PHE A 183 43.94 -17.90 -12.75
CA PHE A 183 43.15 -16.71 -12.52
C PHE A 183 43.02 -16.48 -11.01
N ALA A 184 43.33 -15.25 -10.58
CA ALA A 184 43.11 -14.81 -9.21
C ALA A 184 41.61 -14.50 -9.05
N VAL A 185 40.83 -15.53 -8.73
CA VAL A 185 39.40 -15.40 -8.51
C VAL A 185 39.06 -15.60 -7.05
N LYS A 186 38.09 -14.83 -6.55
CA LYS A 186 37.50 -15.08 -5.24
C LYS A 186 36.64 -16.35 -5.32
N ASN A 187 36.90 -17.27 -4.43
CA ASN A 187 36.11 -18.52 -4.37
C ASN A 187 34.78 -18.20 -3.69
N LEU A 188 33.71 -18.08 -4.49
CA LEU A 188 32.35 -17.77 -4.00
C LEU A 188 31.64 -19.05 -3.62
N ASN A 189 31.06 -19.08 -2.43
CA ASN A 189 30.18 -20.17 -2.04
C ASN A 189 28.76 -19.87 -2.56
N HIS A 190 28.51 -20.22 -3.83
CA HIS A 190 27.24 -20.01 -4.50
C HIS A 190 26.06 -20.69 -3.81
N GLU A 191 26.28 -21.83 -3.19
CA GLU A 191 25.25 -22.57 -2.46
C GLU A 191 24.81 -21.79 -1.21
N ALA A 192 25.75 -21.28 -0.42
CA ALA A 192 25.44 -20.47 0.76
C ALA A 192 24.74 -19.16 0.39
N LEU A 193 25.14 -18.52 -0.71
CA LEU A 193 24.48 -17.30 -1.22
C LEU A 193 23.05 -17.60 -1.63
N GLY A 194 22.80 -18.67 -2.38
CA GLY A 194 21.46 -19.07 -2.82
C GLY A 194 20.54 -19.46 -1.65
N GLN A 195 21.09 -20.13 -0.63
CA GLN A 195 20.35 -20.44 0.60
C GLN A 195 19.98 -19.16 1.38
N LEU A 196 20.93 -18.21 1.49
CA LEU A 196 20.68 -16.93 2.17
C LEU A 196 19.63 -16.11 1.44
N GLU A 197 19.71 -16.00 0.10
CA GLU A 197 18.72 -15.34 -0.74
C GLU A 197 17.33 -15.93 -0.53
N THR A 198 17.20 -17.24 -0.61
CA THR A 198 15.94 -17.96 -0.40
C THR A 198 15.36 -17.71 0.99
N ASN A 199 16.21 -17.72 2.02
CA ASN A 199 15.78 -17.49 3.40
C ASN A 199 15.33 -16.05 3.62
N LEU A 200 16.05 -15.05 3.08
CA LEU A 200 15.67 -13.64 3.17
C LEU A 200 14.35 -13.40 2.46
N ARG A 201 14.21 -13.87 1.23
CA ARG A 201 12.94 -13.75 0.46
C ARG A 201 11.77 -14.37 1.23
N ARG A 202 11.94 -15.59 1.74
CA ARG A 202 10.89 -16.26 2.53
C ARG A 202 10.53 -15.47 3.79
N SER A 203 11.54 -14.95 4.50
CA SER A 203 11.32 -14.17 5.72
C SER A 203 10.58 -12.86 5.44
N ILE A 204 10.93 -12.17 4.35
CA ILE A 204 10.25 -10.95 3.92
C ILE A 204 8.77 -11.22 3.67
N LEU A 205 8.45 -12.23 2.86
CA LEU A 205 7.08 -12.59 2.53
C LEU A 205 6.29 -13.05 3.75
N GLN A 206 6.90 -13.88 4.61
CA GLN A 206 6.26 -14.42 5.80
C GLN A 206 5.95 -13.34 6.84
N LEU A 207 6.89 -12.44 7.13
CA LEU A 207 6.71 -11.39 8.13
C LEU A 207 5.81 -10.25 7.63
N SER A 208 5.81 -9.96 6.32
CA SER A 208 4.86 -9.02 5.72
C SER A 208 3.47 -9.63 5.49
N MET A 209 3.25 -10.90 5.82
CA MET A 209 2.01 -11.64 5.54
C MET A 209 1.63 -11.66 4.05
N THR A 210 2.60 -11.46 3.16
CA THR A 210 2.38 -11.42 1.71
C THR A 210 2.49 -12.82 1.12
N PRO A 211 1.50 -13.30 0.36
CA PRO A 211 1.57 -14.62 -0.28
C PRO A 211 2.63 -14.63 -1.39
N ASP A 212 3.41 -15.71 -1.50
CA ASP A 212 4.33 -15.91 -2.61
C ASP A 212 3.55 -16.38 -3.86
N LEU A 213 3.15 -15.43 -4.70
CA LEU A 213 2.43 -15.71 -5.94
C LEU A 213 3.30 -16.37 -7.03
N CYS A 214 4.64 -16.35 -6.86
CA CYS A 214 5.60 -16.96 -7.79
C CYS A 214 5.93 -18.41 -7.40
N ASP A 215 5.44 -18.91 -6.27
CA ASP A 215 5.62 -20.30 -5.88
C ASP A 215 4.86 -21.23 -6.85
N GLU A 216 5.56 -22.20 -7.44
CA GLU A 216 4.97 -23.21 -8.35
C GLU A 216 3.78 -23.94 -7.69
N HIS A 217 3.82 -24.10 -6.37
CA HIS A 217 2.74 -24.70 -5.59
C HIS A 217 1.54 -23.75 -5.38
N PHE A 218 1.67 -22.44 -5.69
CA PHE A 218 0.56 -21.51 -5.60
C PHE A 218 -0.43 -21.70 -6.76
N ALA A 219 0.08 -21.94 -7.97
CA ALA A 219 -0.71 -22.13 -9.19
C ALA A 219 -1.09 -23.61 -9.46
N GLY A 220 -0.55 -24.57 -8.69
CA GLY A 220 -0.86 -25.99 -8.84
C GLY A 220 -2.31 -26.33 -8.45
N ASN A 221 -2.70 -27.60 -8.62
CA ASN A 221 -4.04 -28.17 -8.32
C ASN A 221 -4.44 -28.03 -6.83
N SER A 222 -4.32 -26.85 -6.26
CA SER A 222 -4.75 -26.55 -4.89
C SER A 222 -6.26 -26.38 -4.88
N SER A 223 -6.95 -27.08 -3.97
CA SER A 223 -8.38 -26.86 -3.74
C SER A 223 -8.63 -25.39 -3.32
N GLY A 224 -9.84 -24.86 -3.60
CA GLY A 224 -10.18 -23.49 -3.19
C GLY A 224 -9.95 -23.24 -1.69
N VAL A 225 -10.14 -24.26 -0.84
CA VAL A 225 -9.87 -24.21 0.60
C VAL A 225 -8.36 -24.06 0.88
N ALA A 226 -7.50 -24.80 0.16
CA ALA A 226 -6.06 -24.66 0.31
C ALA A 226 -5.57 -23.27 -0.09
N LEU A 227 -6.15 -22.69 -1.15
CA LEU A 227 -5.85 -21.32 -1.58
C LEU A 227 -6.27 -20.30 -0.51
N GLN A 228 -7.44 -20.47 0.12
CA GLN A 228 -7.88 -19.61 1.23
C GLN A 228 -6.90 -19.64 2.41
N TYR A 229 -6.35 -20.80 2.77
CA TYR A 229 -5.32 -20.89 3.81
C TYR A 229 -4.03 -20.16 3.43
N LYS A 230 -3.60 -20.23 2.17
CA LYS A 230 -2.42 -19.49 1.69
C LYS A 230 -2.62 -17.97 1.74
N LEU A 231 -3.85 -17.51 1.57
CA LEU A 231 -4.21 -16.08 1.61
C LEU A 231 -4.60 -15.61 3.01
N TRP A 232 -4.64 -16.49 4.01
CA TRP A 232 -5.08 -16.16 5.37
C TRP A 232 -4.34 -14.97 5.98
N GLY A 233 -3.01 -14.91 5.81
CA GLY A 233 -2.17 -13.84 6.37
C GLY A 233 -2.58 -12.46 5.83
N ILE A 234 -2.66 -12.31 4.52
CA ILE A 234 -3.04 -11.04 3.89
C ILE A 234 -4.49 -10.64 4.19
N GLU A 235 -5.38 -11.62 4.37
CA GLU A 235 -6.77 -11.36 4.79
C GLU A 235 -6.85 -10.78 6.21
N GLN A 236 -5.96 -11.19 7.13
CA GLN A 236 -5.87 -10.60 8.46
C GLN A 236 -5.37 -9.14 8.40
N VAL A 237 -4.34 -8.87 7.59
CA VAL A 237 -3.84 -7.50 7.36
C VAL A 237 -4.96 -6.64 6.78
N ARG A 238 -5.67 -7.13 5.75
CA ARG A 238 -6.81 -6.44 5.14
C ARG A 238 -7.90 -6.11 6.16
N ALA A 239 -8.32 -7.09 6.97
CA ALA A 239 -9.36 -6.90 7.97
C ALA A 239 -8.98 -5.88 9.05
N ALA A 240 -7.70 -5.83 9.46
CA ALA A 240 -7.19 -4.82 10.37
C ALA A 240 -7.25 -3.42 9.74
N LYS A 241 -6.79 -3.30 8.48
CA LYS A 241 -6.82 -2.07 7.69
C LYS A 241 -8.24 -1.55 7.47
N GLU A 242 -9.19 -2.42 7.12
CA GLU A 242 -10.60 -2.05 6.95
C GLU A 242 -11.21 -1.44 8.21
N ARG A 243 -10.88 -1.98 9.37
CA ARG A 243 -11.38 -1.48 10.65
C ARG A 243 -10.92 -0.05 10.91
N THR A 244 -9.61 0.21 10.80
CA THR A 244 -9.04 1.55 11.03
C THR A 244 -9.44 2.54 9.94
N PHE A 245 -9.56 2.08 8.68
CA PHE A 245 -10.03 2.91 7.58
C PHE A 245 -11.50 3.32 7.75
N THR A 246 -12.34 2.41 8.25
CA THR A 246 -13.74 2.71 8.56
C THR A 246 -13.88 3.85 9.58
N ASP A 247 -13.00 3.90 10.57
CA ASP A 247 -13.01 5.00 11.56
C ASP A 247 -12.65 6.33 10.89
N GLY A 248 -11.67 6.36 10.00
CA GLY A 248 -11.35 7.53 9.17
C GLY A 248 -12.51 7.95 8.26
N LEU A 249 -13.21 6.98 7.63
CA LEU A 249 -14.39 7.26 6.80
C LEU A 249 -15.53 7.88 7.60
N ARG A 250 -15.80 7.40 8.81
CA ARG A 250 -16.81 8.01 9.70
C ARG A 250 -16.49 9.47 9.98
N GLY A 251 -15.21 9.77 10.26
CA GLY A 251 -14.74 11.14 10.42
C GLY A 251 -14.96 11.98 9.15
N LEU A 252 -14.60 11.45 7.98
CA LEU A 252 -14.79 12.12 6.70
C LEU A 252 -16.26 12.42 6.43
N LEU A 253 -17.15 11.46 6.61
CA LEU A 253 -18.58 11.64 6.41
C LEU A 253 -19.17 12.68 7.35
N ALA A 254 -18.71 12.73 8.60
CA ALA A 254 -19.13 13.77 9.57
C ALA A 254 -18.71 15.17 9.13
N VAL A 255 -17.46 15.35 8.67
CA VAL A 255 -16.96 16.65 8.19
C VAL A 255 -17.64 17.06 6.88
N LEU A 256 -17.88 16.13 5.95
CA LEU A 256 -18.65 16.39 4.73
C LEU A 256 -20.09 16.81 5.07
N THR A 257 -20.72 16.15 6.05
CA THR A 257 -22.05 16.55 6.54
C THR A 257 -22.06 17.99 7.05
N ALA A 258 -21.09 18.35 7.91
CA ALA A 258 -20.96 19.71 8.43
C ALA A 258 -20.76 20.73 7.30
N GLY A 259 -19.94 20.39 6.30
CA GLY A 259 -19.72 21.25 5.14
C GLY A 259 -20.98 21.45 4.27
N GLU A 260 -21.74 20.39 4.01
CA GLU A 260 -23.00 20.48 3.25
C GLU A 260 -24.06 21.28 4.02
N GLN A 261 -24.15 21.11 5.34
CA GLN A 261 -25.03 21.90 6.20
C GLN A 261 -24.65 23.38 6.19
N LEU A 262 -23.35 23.72 6.23
CA LEU A 262 -22.87 25.10 6.09
C LEU A 262 -23.30 25.72 4.75
N MET A 263 -23.39 24.91 3.69
CA MET A 263 -23.88 25.34 2.37
C MET A 263 -25.41 25.39 2.27
N GLY A 264 -26.13 25.18 3.38
CA GLY A 264 -27.60 25.19 3.42
C GLY A 264 -28.25 23.92 2.84
N ARG A 265 -27.49 22.86 2.63
CA ARG A 265 -28.00 21.58 2.15
C ARG A 265 -28.27 20.65 3.34
N ASN A 266 -29.48 20.15 3.45
CA ASN A 266 -29.84 19.21 4.53
C ASN A 266 -29.47 17.78 4.13
N ILE A 267 -28.18 17.48 4.13
CA ILE A 267 -27.62 16.15 3.85
C ILE A 267 -26.96 15.66 5.13
N ASP A 268 -27.35 14.46 5.59
CA ASP A 268 -26.73 13.75 6.71
C ASP A 268 -26.11 12.44 6.19
N LEU A 269 -24.79 12.32 6.29
CA LEU A 269 -24.00 11.17 5.87
C LEU A 269 -23.48 10.36 7.07
N THR A 270 -23.76 10.79 8.32
CA THR A 270 -23.16 10.18 9.53
C THR A 270 -23.61 8.76 9.76
N GLY A 271 -24.80 8.35 9.25
CA GLY A 271 -25.31 6.97 9.28
C GLY A 271 -24.75 6.03 8.21
N GLY A 272 -23.83 6.52 7.37
CA GLY A 272 -23.24 5.71 6.29
C GLY A 272 -22.44 4.52 6.81
N MET A 273 -22.61 3.37 6.15
CA MET A 273 -21.82 2.16 6.41
C MET A 273 -20.87 1.91 5.24
N ALA A 274 -19.59 1.63 5.55
CA ALA A 274 -18.62 1.23 4.56
C ALA A 274 -18.69 -0.29 4.34
N THR A 275 -18.78 -0.70 3.09
CA THR A 275 -18.68 -2.10 2.68
C THR A 275 -17.45 -2.28 1.81
N PHE A 276 -16.57 -3.20 2.19
CA PHE A 276 -15.36 -3.50 1.46
C PHE A 276 -15.53 -4.83 0.71
N TYR A 277 -15.25 -4.81 -0.57
CA TYR A 277 -15.32 -6.00 -1.41
C TYR A 277 -13.96 -6.62 -1.60
N LYS A 278 -13.89 -7.95 -1.54
CA LYS A 278 -12.68 -8.71 -1.83
C LYS A 278 -12.50 -8.80 -3.34
N ASN A 279 -11.38 -8.31 -3.84
CA ASN A 279 -11.02 -8.44 -5.26
C ASN A 279 -10.15 -9.70 -5.49
N LEU A 280 -10.60 -10.84 -4.96
CA LEU A 280 -9.96 -12.13 -5.20
C LEU A 280 -10.61 -12.82 -6.40
N PRO A 281 -9.82 -13.48 -7.26
CA PRO A 281 -10.39 -14.35 -8.28
C PRO A 281 -11.27 -15.41 -7.61
N GLN A 282 -12.54 -15.42 -7.92
CA GLN A 282 -13.50 -16.42 -7.44
C GLN A 282 -13.92 -17.28 -8.63
N ASP A 283 -14.07 -18.57 -8.38
CA ASP A 283 -14.73 -19.44 -9.34
C ASP A 283 -16.24 -19.19 -9.29
N ASN A 284 -16.66 -18.24 -10.11
CA ASN A 284 -18.05 -17.83 -10.18
C ASN A 284 -18.97 -18.96 -10.67
N SER A 285 -18.46 -19.93 -11.44
CA SER A 285 -19.25 -21.06 -11.91
C SER A 285 -19.55 -22.06 -10.80
N ALA A 286 -18.53 -22.41 -10.00
CA ALA A 286 -18.70 -23.27 -8.83
C ALA A 286 -19.62 -22.64 -7.77
N LEU A 287 -19.52 -21.31 -7.57
CA LEU A 287 -20.42 -20.58 -6.66
C LEU A 287 -21.86 -20.61 -7.17
N ALA A 288 -22.07 -20.33 -8.47
CA ALA A 288 -23.40 -20.36 -9.08
C ALA A 288 -24.04 -21.75 -9.01
N GLU A 289 -23.30 -22.81 -9.29
CA GLU A 289 -23.76 -24.19 -9.16
C GLU A 289 -24.15 -24.53 -7.72
N THR A 290 -23.35 -24.12 -6.75
CA THR A 290 -23.64 -24.32 -5.33
C THR A 290 -24.93 -23.60 -4.91
N LEU A 291 -25.09 -22.33 -5.28
CA LEU A 291 -26.29 -21.54 -4.97
C LEU A 291 -27.54 -22.08 -5.68
N LEU A 292 -27.40 -22.57 -6.92
CA LEU A 292 -28.49 -23.23 -7.62
C LEU A 292 -28.90 -24.54 -6.94
N SER A 293 -27.95 -25.33 -6.46
CA SER A 293 -28.24 -26.56 -5.72
C SER A 293 -28.96 -26.30 -4.38
N LEU A 294 -28.70 -25.13 -3.77
CA LEU A 294 -29.36 -24.71 -2.52
C LEU A 294 -30.67 -23.95 -2.74
N SER A 295 -31.05 -23.68 -3.98
CA SER A 295 -32.28 -22.92 -4.32
C SER A 295 -33.58 -23.51 -3.76
N PRO A 296 -33.73 -24.84 -3.55
CA PRO A 296 -34.92 -25.39 -2.91
C PRO A 296 -35.02 -25.06 -1.42
N VAL A 297 -33.89 -24.69 -0.77
CA VAL A 297 -33.82 -24.48 0.70
C VAL A 297 -33.65 -22.98 1.03
N LEU A 298 -33.01 -22.23 0.17
CA LEU A 298 -32.73 -20.79 0.39
C LEU A 298 -33.74 -19.91 -0.35
N SER A 299 -34.03 -18.74 0.23
CA SER A 299 -34.84 -17.73 -0.45
C SER A 299 -34.11 -17.13 -1.63
N ALA A 300 -34.85 -16.67 -2.65
CA ALA A 300 -34.25 -15.95 -3.81
C ALA A 300 -33.44 -14.73 -3.39
N GLN A 301 -33.86 -14.04 -2.34
CA GLN A 301 -33.14 -12.91 -1.77
C GLN A 301 -31.74 -13.33 -1.26
N THR A 302 -31.66 -14.37 -0.45
CA THR A 302 -30.39 -14.89 0.09
C THR A 302 -29.44 -15.35 -1.01
N ILE A 303 -29.98 -15.96 -2.09
CA ILE A 303 -29.17 -16.37 -3.23
C ILE A 303 -28.58 -15.15 -3.94
N LEU A 304 -29.40 -14.11 -4.20
CA LEU A 304 -28.96 -12.89 -4.87
C LEU A 304 -27.96 -12.09 -4.02
N GLU A 305 -28.11 -12.05 -2.70
CA GLU A 305 -27.18 -11.41 -1.76
C GLU A 305 -25.76 -12.03 -1.78
N ASN A 306 -25.66 -13.29 -2.15
CA ASN A 306 -24.39 -14.02 -2.23
C ASN A 306 -23.79 -14.08 -3.64
N LEU A 307 -24.42 -13.44 -4.64
CA LEU A 307 -23.89 -13.35 -6.00
C LEU A 307 -23.04 -12.06 -6.14
N PRO A 308 -21.73 -12.16 -6.40
CA PRO A 308 -20.83 -10.98 -6.40
C PRO A 308 -21.09 -9.96 -7.51
N TRP A 309 -21.86 -10.32 -8.54
CA TRP A 309 -22.24 -9.41 -9.64
C TRP A 309 -23.61 -8.74 -9.44
N VAL A 310 -24.36 -9.08 -8.39
CA VAL A 310 -25.63 -8.43 -8.05
C VAL A 310 -25.34 -7.27 -7.09
N THR A 311 -25.47 -6.05 -7.57
CA THR A 311 -25.19 -4.84 -6.79
C THR A 311 -26.40 -4.32 -6.02
N ASP A 312 -27.61 -4.55 -6.53
CA ASP A 312 -28.88 -4.17 -5.90
C ASP A 312 -29.88 -5.33 -5.96
N VAL A 313 -29.97 -6.02 -4.84
CA VAL A 313 -30.83 -7.20 -4.70
C VAL A 313 -32.31 -6.85 -4.81
N GLN A 314 -32.73 -5.67 -4.31
CA GLN A 314 -34.13 -5.27 -4.34
C GLN A 314 -34.58 -4.92 -5.77
N GLU A 315 -33.73 -4.27 -6.51
CA GLU A 315 -33.98 -3.95 -7.91
C GLU A 315 -34.02 -5.23 -8.77
N GLU A 316 -33.15 -6.21 -8.51
CA GLU A 316 -33.14 -7.49 -9.21
C GLU A 316 -34.40 -8.33 -8.92
N LEU A 317 -34.87 -8.33 -7.66
CA LEU A 317 -36.13 -8.96 -7.29
C LEU A 317 -37.33 -8.29 -7.99
N ARG A 318 -37.33 -6.97 -8.11
CA ARG A 318 -38.39 -6.24 -8.84
C ARG A 318 -38.39 -6.57 -10.33
N ARG A 319 -37.22 -6.62 -10.98
CA ARG A 319 -37.10 -7.02 -12.39
C ARG A 319 -37.62 -8.42 -12.63
N LYS A 320 -37.21 -9.37 -11.77
CA LYS A 320 -37.69 -10.76 -11.84
C LYS A 320 -39.20 -10.87 -11.65
N ALA A 321 -39.79 -10.10 -10.74
CA ALA A 321 -41.25 -10.08 -10.57
C ALA A 321 -41.96 -9.52 -11.82
N ALA A 322 -41.45 -8.46 -12.40
CA ALA A 322 -42.01 -7.86 -13.63
C ALA A 322 -41.93 -8.81 -14.85
N GLU A 323 -40.85 -9.59 -14.97
CA GLU A 323 -40.70 -10.63 -16.01
C GLU A 323 -41.72 -11.76 -15.86
N SER A 324 -41.93 -12.23 -14.59
CA SER A 324 -42.94 -13.28 -14.32
C SER A 324 -44.37 -12.86 -14.63
N ASP A 325 -44.72 -11.58 -14.41
CA ASP A 325 -46.02 -11.02 -14.73
C ASP A 325 -46.24 -10.86 -16.27
N GLN A 326 -45.16 -10.67 -17.05
CA GLN A 326 -45.22 -10.62 -18.51
C GLN A 326 -45.37 -12.03 -19.14
N THR A 327 -44.81 -13.07 -18.49
CA THR A 327 -44.83 -14.43 -18.99
C THR A 327 -46.20 -15.11 -18.71
N ASN A 328 -46.99 -14.59 -17.74
CA ASN A 328 -48.29 -15.08 -17.38
C ASN A 328 -49.46 -14.35 -18.10
N ARG A 329 -49.15 -13.45 -19.03
CA ARG A 329 -50.14 -12.81 -19.93
C ARG A 329 -49.99 -13.34 -21.34
#